data_c158050b9f7318502d4d4d7ddb068464
#
_entry.id   c158050b9f7318502d4d4d7ddb068464
#
_cell.length_a   1.000
_cell.length_b   1.000
_cell.length_c   1.000
_cell.angle_alpha   90.00
_cell.angle_beta   90.00
_cell.angle_gamma   90.00
#
_symmetry.space_group_name_H-M   'P 1'
#
loop_
_entity.id
_entity.type
_entity.pdbx_description
1 polymer ?
#
loop_
_entity_poly.entity_id
_entity_poly.type
_entity_poly.pdbx_seq_one_letter_code
_entity_poly.pdbx_strand_id
1 'polypeptide(L)' 'MSKHIIKYDYREGVKLAKHEIETWCGHAPQFSDWLFQDAQHALLSIEQGTLLVPCKNCLAAIIKTAQVVK' A
#
# COMPACT_ATOMS: atom_id res chain seq x y z
N MET A 1 -6.12 -13.60 2.12
CA MET A 1 -4.82 -13.18 1.57
C MET A 1 -4.58 -11.71 1.87
N SER A 2 -3.36 -11.37 2.24
CA SER A 2 -3.02 -9.98 2.48
C SER A 2 -2.81 -9.22 1.17
N LYS A 3 -3.14 -7.92 1.19
CA LYS A 3 -3.02 -7.05 0.04
C LYS A 3 -2.02 -5.94 0.33
N HIS A 4 -1.17 -5.64 -0.64
CA HIS A 4 -0.18 -4.57 -0.50
C HIS A 4 -0.84 -3.20 -0.57
N ILE A 5 -0.17 -2.21 0.00
CA ILE A 5 -0.63 -0.82 0.02
C ILE A 5 0.26 -0.01 -0.91
N ILE A 6 -0.34 0.76 -1.80
CA ILE A 6 0.40 1.63 -2.72
C ILE A 6 1.06 2.75 -1.93
N LYS A 7 2.36 2.93 -2.17
CA LYS A 7 3.11 4.07 -1.65
C LYS A 7 3.18 5.18 -2.67
N TYR A 8 3.53 4.85 -3.90
CA TYR A 8 3.57 5.79 -5.03
C TYR A 8 2.94 5.16 -6.25
N ASP A 9 2.03 5.86 -6.88
CA ASP A 9 1.48 5.47 -8.18
C ASP A 9 1.68 6.56 -9.23
N TYR A 10 2.39 7.64 -8.86
CA TYR A 10 2.76 8.74 -9.77
C TYR A 10 4.24 9.05 -9.64
N ARG A 11 4.82 9.49 -10.74
CA ARG A 11 6.19 10.00 -10.75
C ARG A 11 6.21 11.18 -11.71
N GLU A 12 6.64 12.35 -11.20
CA GLU A 12 6.72 13.58 -11.99
C GLU A 12 5.41 13.92 -12.71
N GLY A 13 4.29 13.68 -12.02
CA GLY A 13 2.97 14.00 -12.56
C GLY A 13 2.41 12.96 -13.52
N VAL A 14 3.15 11.88 -13.79
CA VAL A 14 2.72 10.81 -14.69
C VAL A 14 2.35 9.58 -13.90
N LYS A 15 1.17 9.01 -14.20
CA LYS A 15 0.73 7.79 -13.55
C LYS A 15 1.59 6.62 -13.97
N LEU A 16 2.07 5.86 -12.97
CA LEU A 16 2.94 4.71 -13.22
C LEU A 16 2.13 3.51 -13.72
N ALA A 17 2.77 2.70 -14.57
CA ALA A 17 2.22 1.39 -14.92
C ALA A 17 2.23 0.50 -13.68
N LYS A 18 1.38 -0.54 -13.66
CA LYS A 18 1.22 -1.36 -12.46
C LYS A 18 2.53 -1.95 -11.95
N HIS A 19 3.39 -2.41 -12.84
CA HIS A 19 4.67 -2.99 -12.45
C HIS A 19 5.69 -1.95 -11.96
N GLU A 20 5.40 -0.67 -12.17
CA GLU A 20 6.24 0.43 -11.71
C GLU A 20 5.76 1.04 -10.40
N ILE A 21 4.54 0.68 -9.97
CA ILE A 21 3.98 1.17 -8.71
C ILE A 21 4.81 0.66 -7.55
N GLU A 22 5.11 1.54 -6.60
CA GLU A 22 5.86 1.18 -5.41
C GLU A 22 4.90 0.94 -4.25
N THR A 23 5.05 -0.19 -3.58
CA THR A 23 4.29 -0.51 -2.37
C THR A 23 5.12 -0.21 -1.13
N TRP A 24 4.45 -0.07 0.03
CA TRP A 24 5.14 0.25 1.28
C TRP A 24 6.17 -0.80 1.69
N CYS A 25 5.95 -2.08 1.37
CA CYS A 25 6.91 -3.14 1.69
C CYS A 25 7.99 -3.33 0.62
N GLY A 26 7.93 -2.57 -0.47
CA GLY A 26 8.89 -2.67 -1.56
C GLY A 26 8.60 -3.78 -2.56
N HIS A 27 7.52 -4.54 -2.35
CA HIS A 27 7.16 -5.62 -3.27
C HIS A 27 6.56 -5.02 -4.55
N ALA A 28 7.07 -5.43 -5.71
CA ALA A 28 6.51 -5.00 -6.99
C ALA A 28 5.20 -5.74 -7.25
N PRO A 29 4.08 -5.04 -7.45
CA PRO A 29 2.79 -5.71 -7.67
C PRO A 29 2.75 -6.37 -9.04
N GLN A 30 2.05 -7.50 -9.10
CA GLN A 30 1.80 -8.18 -10.37
C GLN A 30 0.53 -7.63 -11.01
N PHE A 31 0.35 -7.93 -12.28
CA PHE A 31 -0.77 -7.40 -13.05
C PHE A 31 -2.13 -7.70 -12.40
N SER A 32 -2.29 -8.88 -11.82
CA SER A 32 -3.55 -9.31 -11.22
C SER A 32 -3.71 -8.92 -9.76
N ASP A 33 -2.69 -8.30 -9.15
CA ASP A 33 -2.77 -7.94 -7.74
C ASP A 33 -3.75 -6.80 -7.50
N TRP A 34 -4.59 -6.97 -6.47
CA TRP A 34 -5.40 -5.89 -5.95
C TRP A 34 -4.61 -5.13 -4.89
N LEU A 35 -4.64 -3.80 -4.94
CA LEU A 35 -3.85 -2.96 -4.05
C LEU A 35 -4.76 -1.96 -3.35
N PHE A 36 -4.47 -1.69 -2.06
CA PHE A 36 -5.07 -0.55 -1.39
C PHE A 36 -4.47 0.73 -1.96
N GLN A 37 -5.31 1.73 -2.21
CA GLN A 37 -4.86 2.98 -2.84
C GLN A 37 -3.89 3.77 -1.97
N ASP A 38 -4.09 3.73 -0.65
CA ASP A 38 -3.23 4.41 0.30
C ASP A 38 -3.41 3.81 1.70
N ALA A 39 -2.65 4.33 2.66
CA ALA A 39 -2.71 3.85 4.03
C ALA A 39 -4.08 4.08 4.67
N GLN A 40 -4.73 5.19 4.34
CA GLN A 40 -6.05 5.52 4.88
C GLN A 40 -7.10 4.53 4.39
N HIS A 41 -7.04 4.14 3.13
CA HIS A 41 -7.94 3.13 2.56
C HIS A 41 -7.78 1.79 3.29
N ALA A 42 -6.54 1.40 3.59
CA ALA A 42 -6.26 0.16 4.32
C ALA A 42 -6.83 0.22 5.74
N LEU A 43 -6.65 1.34 6.44
CA LEU A 43 -7.19 1.50 7.78
C LEU A 43 -8.72 1.45 7.79
N LEU A 44 -9.34 2.06 6.81
CA LEU A 44 -10.80 2.04 6.68
C LEU A 44 -11.30 0.61 6.47
N SER A 45 -10.59 -0.18 5.68
CA SER A 45 -10.95 -1.58 5.44
C SER A 45 -10.89 -2.39 6.74
N ILE A 46 -9.89 -2.13 7.58
CA ILE A 46 -9.77 -2.79 8.89
C ILE A 46 -10.95 -2.40 9.79
N GLU A 47 -11.29 -1.12 9.86
CA GLU A 47 -12.41 -0.64 10.69
C GLU A 47 -13.73 -1.24 10.26
N GLN A 48 -13.94 -1.40 8.96
CA GLN A 48 -15.18 -1.96 8.43
C GLN A 48 -15.24 -3.47 8.52
N GLY A 49 -14.13 -4.12 8.88
CA GLY A 49 -14.07 -5.56 9.02
C GLY A 49 -14.26 -6.31 7.70
N THR A 50 -13.76 -5.76 6.61
CA THR A 50 -13.85 -6.40 5.30
C THR A 50 -12.92 -7.62 5.23
N LEU A 51 -13.11 -8.44 4.20
CA LEU A 51 -12.26 -9.60 3.95
C LEU A 51 -10.88 -9.23 3.44
N LEU A 52 -10.67 -7.96 3.07
CA LEU A 52 -9.39 -7.47 2.55
C LEU A 52 -8.49 -7.11 3.73
N VAL A 53 -7.38 -7.81 3.84
CA VAL A 53 -6.42 -7.63 4.93
C VAL A 53 -5.17 -6.96 4.39
N PRO A 54 -4.72 -5.82 4.98
CA PRO A 54 -3.48 -5.20 4.55
C PRO A 54 -2.26 -6.07 4.82
N CYS A 55 -1.26 -5.95 3.95
CA CYS A 55 0.01 -6.65 4.11
C CYS A 55 0.70 -6.18 5.40
N LYS A 56 1.13 -7.13 6.23
CA LYS A 56 1.80 -6.83 7.50
C LYS A 56 3.06 -6.00 7.30
N ASN A 57 3.82 -6.31 6.26
CA ASN A 57 5.06 -5.58 5.97
C ASN A 57 4.77 -4.15 5.52
N CYS A 58 3.69 -3.95 4.77
CA CYS A 58 3.27 -2.60 4.39
C CYS A 58 2.87 -1.80 5.62
N LEU A 59 2.08 -2.38 6.51
CA LEU A 59 1.68 -1.71 7.74
C LEU A 59 2.89 -1.37 8.63
N ALA A 60 3.83 -2.30 8.75
CA ALA A 60 5.04 -2.08 9.54
C ALA A 60 5.86 -0.92 8.96
N ALA A 61 5.98 -0.85 7.64
CA ALA A 61 6.71 0.24 6.98
C ALA A 61 6.04 1.59 7.21
N ILE A 62 4.72 1.64 7.15
CA ILE A 62 3.96 2.87 7.41
C ILE A 62 4.17 3.34 8.84
N ILE A 63 4.06 2.43 9.82
CA ILE A 63 4.23 2.75 11.23
C ILE A 63 5.66 3.25 11.49
N LYS A 64 6.65 2.58 10.93
CA LYS A 64 8.04 2.97 11.07
C LYS A 64 8.29 4.38 10.52
N THR A 65 7.73 4.69 9.38
CA THR A 65 7.86 6.01 8.76
C THR A 65 7.21 7.08 9.65
N ALA A 66 6.03 6.80 10.18
CA ALA A 66 5.33 7.73 11.07
C ALA A 66 6.11 7.99 12.36
N GLN A 67 6.82 6.99 12.87
CA GLN A 67 7.64 7.13 14.08
C GLN A 67 8.89 7.97 13.84
N VAL A 68 9.42 7.95 12.62
CA VAL A 68 10.62 8.70 12.27
C VAL A 68 10.31 10.17 12.00
N VAL A 69 9.14 10.46 11.47
CA VAL A 69 8.72 11.83 11.15
C VAL A 69 8.25 12.51 12.44
N LYS A 70 9.03 13.45 12.89
CA LYS A 70 8.68 14.25 14.06
C LYS A 70 8.85 15.71 13.78
#